data_951fa5855ce92a77a5e797fedce9bca3
#
_entry.id   951fa5855ce92a77a5e797fedce9bca3
#
_cell.length_a   1.000
_cell.length_b   1.000
_cell.length_c   1.000
_cell.angle_alpha   90.00
_cell.angle_beta   90.00
_cell.angle_gamma   90.00
#
_symmetry.space_group_name_H-M   'P 1'
#
loop_
_entity.id
_entity.type
_entity.pdbx_description
1 polymer ?
#
loop_
_entity_poly.entity_id
_entity_poly.type
_entity_poly.pdbx_seq_one_letter_code
_entity_poly.pdbx_strand_id
1 'polypeptide(L)'
;AQLKKLGLSIDWEREISTCTPEYYRHQQEFFLELYDKGLVYRKEQYVNWDPIDETVLANEQVIDGKGWRSGAVVERKKLNQWFFNITQFSIELLEGLRQLDEWPNKVKIMQKNWIGKSFGCEINFQIDSSKKIDQIKCFTTRPDTLFGMSFLALSVDHPLSKLYENDSEFLRFKKECSRTGTTEESIANAEKIGFK
;
A
#
# COMPACT_ATOMS: atom_id res chain seq x y z
N ALA A 1 -12.69 36.42 -2.33
CA ALA A 1 -12.87 37.79 -2.91
C ALA A 1 -12.90 37.75 -4.46
N GLN A 2 -12.00 37.01 -5.15
CA GLN A 2 -11.92 37.00 -6.63
C GLN A 2 -13.13 36.29 -7.27
N LEU A 3 -13.55 35.14 -6.76
CA LEU A 3 -14.72 34.40 -7.27
C LEU A 3 -16.02 35.18 -7.18
N LYS A 4 -16.18 36.01 -6.14
CA LYS A 4 -17.37 36.89 -6.00
C LYS A 4 -17.47 37.90 -7.15
N LYS A 5 -16.32 38.38 -7.71
CA LYS A 5 -16.27 39.29 -8.84
C LYS A 5 -16.64 38.67 -10.18
N LEU A 6 -16.61 37.34 -10.27
CA LEU A 6 -17.01 36.61 -11.48
C LEU A 6 -18.53 36.48 -11.66
N GLY A 7 -19.35 36.99 -10.72
CA GLY A 7 -20.81 36.93 -10.81
C GLY A 7 -21.39 35.51 -10.71
N LEU A 8 -20.67 34.59 -10.07
CA LEU A 8 -21.15 33.22 -9.88
C LEU A 8 -22.34 33.18 -8.91
N SER A 9 -23.37 32.42 -9.26
CA SER A 9 -24.56 32.19 -8.42
C SER A 9 -24.27 31.16 -7.33
N ILE A 10 -23.45 31.55 -6.36
CA ILE A 10 -23.06 30.74 -5.21
C ILE A 10 -23.60 31.41 -3.96
N ASP A 11 -24.12 30.60 -3.03
CA ASP A 11 -24.49 31.03 -1.69
C ASP A 11 -23.24 31.23 -0.83
N TRP A 12 -22.74 32.46 -0.80
CA TRP A 12 -21.51 32.85 -0.10
C TRP A 12 -21.62 32.82 1.43
N GLU A 13 -22.85 32.79 1.98
CA GLU A 13 -23.08 32.67 3.42
C GLU A 13 -22.81 31.27 3.92
N ARG A 14 -22.81 30.28 3.01
CA ARG A 14 -22.49 28.90 3.28
C ARG A 14 -21.02 28.54 3.01
N GLU A 15 -20.15 29.54 2.94
CA GLU A 15 -18.71 29.34 2.83
C GLU A 15 -18.18 28.63 4.09
N ILE A 16 -17.49 27.50 3.90
CA ILE A 16 -16.88 26.74 4.98
C ILE A 16 -15.37 26.60 4.72
N SER A 17 -14.61 26.42 5.80
CA SER A 17 -13.19 26.12 5.73
C SER A 17 -12.90 24.79 6.41
N THR A 18 -12.39 23.83 5.66
CA THR A 18 -12.13 22.45 6.16
C THR A 18 -11.00 22.38 7.17
N CYS A 19 -10.17 23.42 7.28
CA CYS A 19 -9.04 23.50 8.21
C CYS A 19 -9.40 24.15 9.56
N THR A 20 -10.68 24.58 9.76
CA THR A 20 -11.09 25.15 11.03
C THR A 20 -11.57 24.10 12.03
N PRO A 21 -11.41 24.33 13.35
CA PRO A 21 -11.88 23.40 14.37
C PRO A 21 -13.35 23.05 14.28
N GLU A 22 -14.21 24.02 13.89
CA GLU A 22 -15.65 23.82 13.73
C GLU A 22 -15.96 22.76 12.67
N TYR A 23 -15.10 22.65 11.64
CA TYR A 23 -15.26 21.66 10.60
C TYR A 23 -14.59 20.31 10.97
N TYR A 24 -13.27 20.32 11.28
CA TYR A 24 -12.55 19.06 11.43
C TYR A 24 -12.89 18.31 12.72
N ARG A 25 -13.50 18.95 13.74
CA ARG A 25 -13.99 18.24 14.91
C ARG A 25 -14.94 17.09 14.55
N HIS A 26 -15.79 17.28 13.53
CA HIS A 26 -16.71 16.24 13.07
C HIS A 26 -15.97 15.06 12.41
N GLN A 27 -14.87 15.34 11.71
CA GLN A 27 -14.01 14.29 11.16
C GLN A 27 -13.32 13.50 12.27
N GLN A 28 -12.86 14.17 13.32
CA GLN A 28 -12.25 13.53 14.50
C GLN A 28 -13.26 12.68 15.26
N GLU A 29 -14.49 13.17 15.45
CA GLU A 29 -15.58 12.43 16.07
C GLU A 29 -15.90 11.16 15.27
N PHE A 30 -16.07 11.29 13.96
CA PHE A 30 -16.29 10.15 13.06
C PHE A 30 -15.14 9.14 13.09
N PHE A 31 -13.88 9.63 13.16
CA PHE A 31 -12.72 8.74 13.32
C PHE A 31 -12.79 7.93 14.62
N LEU A 32 -13.17 8.56 15.73
CA LEU A 32 -13.34 7.87 17.02
C LEU A 32 -14.45 6.83 16.96
N GLU A 33 -15.58 7.12 16.31
CA GLU A 33 -16.64 6.14 16.12
C GLU A 33 -16.15 4.92 15.32
N LEU A 34 -15.36 5.11 14.29
CA LEU A 34 -14.76 4.02 13.50
C LEU A 34 -13.74 3.23 14.33
N TYR A 35 -12.98 3.91 15.18
CA TYR A 35 -12.04 3.26 16.09
C TYR A 35 -12.76 2.38 17.13
N ASP A 36 -13.82 2.88 17.75
CA ASP A 36 -14.64 2.14 18.73
C ASP A 36 -15.32 0.92 18.11
N LYS A 37 -15.64 0.98 16.79
CA LYS A 37 -16.15 -0.15 16.03
C LYS A 37 -15.08 -1.13 15.55
N GLY A 38 -13.80 -0.91 15.88
CA GLY A 38 -12.68 -1.75 15.43
C GLY A 38 -12.37 -1.66 13.94
N LEU A 39 -12.85 -0.61 13.26
CA LEU A 39 -12.62 -0.36 11.84
C LEU A 39 -11.32 0.40 11.57
N VAL A 40 -10.68 0.88 12.62
CA VAL A 40 -9.40 1.59 12.57
C VAL A 40 -8.41 0.94 13.53
N TYR A 41 -7.17 0.76 13.09
CA TYR A 41 -6.09 0.15 13.88
C TYR A 41 -4.75 0.81 13.59
N ARG A 42 -3.79 0.62 14.48
CA ARG A 42 -2.40 1.06 14.28
C ARG A 42 -1.50 -0.10 13.93
N LYS A 43 -0.61 0.13 12.96
CA LYS A 43 0.37 -0.85 12.54
C LYS A 43 1.64 -0.16 12.06
N GLU A 44 2.78 -0.79 12.30
CA GLU A 44 4.02 -0.41 11.63
C GLU A 44 4.00 -0.85 10.16
N GLN A 45 4.25 0.10 9.28
CA GLN A 45 4.30 -0.13 7.84
C GLN A 45 5.40 0.70 7.20
N TYR A 46 5.97 0.19 6.12
CA TYR A 46 6.85 0.99 5.28
C TYR A 46 6.05 2.02 4.51
N VAL A 47 6.53 3.25 4.54
CA VAL A 47 5.96 4.40 3.85
C VAL A 47 7.01 5.06 2.99
N ASN A 48 6.58 5.79 1.96
CA ASN A 48 7.46 6.65 1.20
C ASN A 48 7.70 7.92 2.02
N TRP A 49 8.94 8.14 2.43
CA TRP A 49 9.35 9.29 3.24
C TRP A 49 10.14 10.28 2.42
N ASP A 50 9.72 11.52 2.44
CA ASP A 50 10.49 12.64 1.89
C ASP A 50 11.36 13.25 2.99
N PRO A 51 12.71 13.16 2.89
CA PRO A 51 13.61 13.65 3.93
C PRO A 51 13.74 15.17 3.95
N ILE A 52 13.36 15.89 2.88
CA ILE A 52 13.40 17.36 2.82
C ILE A 52 12.10 17.95 3.35
N ASP A 53 10.96 17.44 2.89
CA ASP A 53 9.63 17.90 3.34
C ASP A 53 9.24 17.27 4.68
N GLU A 54 10.03 16.31 5.21
CA GLU A 54 9.79 15.56 6.45
C GLU A 54 8.35 15.00 6.54
N THR A 55 7.87 14.44 5.43
CA THR A 55 6.50 13.96 5.32
C THR A 55 6.39 12.61 4.61
N VAL A 56 5.27 11.93 4.84
CA VAL A 56 4.88 10.71 4.13
C VAL A 56 4.24 11.08 2.79
N LEU A 57 4.67 10.43 1.73
CA LEU A 57 4.14 10.60 0.39
C LEU A 57 3.26 9.42 -0.02
N ALA A 58 2.11 9.70 -0.63
CA ALA A 58 1.35 8.70 -1.36
C ALA A 58 2.13 8.24 -2.61
N ASN A 59 1.76 7.07 -3.15
CA ASN A 59 2.48 6.53 -4.32
C ASN A 59 2.44 7.49 -5.52
N GLU A 60 1.31 8.17 -5.72
CA GLU A 60 1.11 9.16 -6.81
C GLU A 60 1.97 10.42 -6.64
N GLN A 61 2.50 10.65 -5.46
CA GLN A 61 3.38 11.77 -5.14
C GLN A 61 4.87 11.43 -5.30
N VAL A 62 5.17 10.20 -5.72
CA VAL A 62 6.53 9.74 -6.02
C VAL A 62 6.68 9.61 -7.53
N ILE A 63 7.51 10.47 -8.12
CA ILE A 63 7.78 10.50 -9.56
C ILE A 63 9.26 10.16 -9.76
N ASP A 64 9.56 9.11 -10.51
CA ASP A 64 10.92 8.62 -10.77
C ASP A 64 11.76 8.44 -9.49
N GLY A 65 11.12 7.93 -8.41
CA GLY A 65 11.77 7.72 -7.10
C GLY A 65 12.02 9.00 -6.31
N LYS A 66 11.45 10.12 -6.72
CA LYS A 66 11.61 11.44 -6.08
C LYS A 66 10.26 12.00 -5.61
N GLY A 67 10.30 12.77 -4.54
CA GLY A 67 9.13 13.53 -4.08
C GLY A 67 8.72 14.57 -5.13
N TRP A 68 7.45 14.60 -5.46
CA TRP A 68 6.86 15.45 -6.52
C TRP A 68 7.09 16.95 -6.31
N ARG A 69 7.24 17.37 -5.04
CA ARG A 69 7.42 18.77 -4.66
C ARG A 69 8.87 19.12 -4.34
N SER A 70 9.52 18.33 -3.51
CA SER A 70 10.89 18.58 -3.03
C SER A 70 11.95 18.19 -4.05
N GLY A 71 11.65 17.20 -4.93
CA GLY A 71 12.65 16.58 -5.81
C GLY A 71 13.65 15.67 -5.07
N ALA A 72 13.49 15.50 -3.74
CA ALA A 72 14.35 14.62 -2.95
C ALA A 72 14.14 13.15 -3.33
N VAL A 73 15.19 12.35 -3.23
CA VAL A 73 15.08 10.89 -3.34
C VAL A 73 14.26 10.38 -2.17
N VAL A 74 13.19 9.67 -2.48
CA VAL A 74 12.27 9.12 -1.48
C VAL A 74 12.91 7.94 -0.76
N GLU A 75 12.77 7.90 0.55
CA GLU A 75 13.27 6.83 1.41
C GLU A 75 12.11 5.93 1.86
N ARG A 76 12.38 4.63 1.99
CA ARG A 76 11.45 3.71 2.66
C ARG A 76 11.69 3.76 4.16
N LYS A 77 10.74 4.33 4.90
CA LYS A 77 10.80 4.46 6.35
C LYS A 77 9.68 3.66 7.01
N LYS A 78 10.01 2.94 8.07
CA LYS A 78 9.03 2.19 8.85
C LYS A 78 8.44 3.10 9.91
N LEU A 79 7.15 3.37 9.82
CA LEU A 79 6.41 4.24 10.74
C LEU A 79 5.17 3.53 11.27
N ASN A 80 4.79 3.87 12.50
CA ASN A 80 3.55 3.42 13.09
C ASN A 80 2.42 4.34 12.64
N GLN A 81 1.54 3.83 11.78
CA GLN A 81 0.47 4.56 11.10
C GLN A 81 -0.91 4.02 11.45
N TRP A 82 -1.93 4.84 11.23
CA TRP A 82 -3.33 4.44 11.30
C TRP A 82 -3.78 3.84 9.98
N PHE A 83 -4.55 2.76 10.08
CA PHE A 83 -5.12 2.06 8.93
C PHE A 83 -6.61 1.83 9.14
N PHE A 84 -7.38 2.00 8.06
CA PHE A 84 -8.76 1.56 8.00
C PHE A 84 -8.81 0.09 7.55
N ASN A 85 -9.60 -0.72 8.26
CA ASN A 85 -9.77 -2.13 7.94
C ASN A 85 -10.81 -2.32 6.81
N ILE A 86 -10.56 -1.67 5.67
CA ILE A 86 -11.50 -1.69 4.53
C ILE A 86 -11.59 -3.04 3.84
N THR A 87 -10.56 -3.86 3.93
CA THR A 87 -10.49 -5.17 3.25
C THR A 87 -11.51 -6.17 3.77
N GLN A 88 -11.99 -6.02 5.01
CA GLN A 88 -13.06 -6.86 5.54
C GLN A 88 -14.37 -6.74 4.76
N PHE A 89 -14.60 -5.63 4.08
CA PHE A 89 -15.79 -5.37 3.28
C PHE A 89 -15.65 -5.77 1.80
N SER A 90 -14.51 -6.31 1.39
CA SER A 90 -14.19 -6.54 -0.02
C SER A 90 -15.22 -7.45 -0.72
N ILE A 91 -15.67 -8.51 -0.05
CA ILE A 91 -16.67 -9.44 -0.62
C ILE A 91 -18.03 -8.78 -0.72
N GLU A 92 -18.46 -8.11 0.36
CA GLU A 92 -19.74 -7.40 0.42
C GLU A 92 -19.82 -6.30 -0.65
N LEU A 93 -18.74 -5.51 -0.81
CA LEU A 93 -18.65 -4.48 -1.84
C LEU A 93 -18.73 -5.08 -3.24
N LEU A 94 -18.06 -6.22 -3.48
CA LEU A 94 -18.09 -6.90 -4.78
C LEU A 94 -19.50 -7.43 -5.11
N GLU A 95 -20.18 -7.99 -4.14
CA GLU A 95 -21.55 -8.50 -4.30
C GLU A 95 -22.55 -7.35 -4.46
N GLY A 96 -22.37 -6.26 -3.72
CA GLY A 96 -23.19 -5.06 -3.79
C GLY A 96 -23.19 -4.40 -5.17
N LEU A 97 -22.13 -4.56 -6.00
CA LEU A 97 -22.11 -4.07 -7.38
C LEU A 97 -23.28 -4.60 -8.24
N ARG A 98 -23.84 -5.75 -7.90
CA ARG A 98 -24.98 -6.35 -8.61
C ARG A 98 -26.28 -5.58 -8.38
N GLN A 99 -26.37 -4.82 -7.27
CA GLN A 99 -27.56 -4.08 -6.88
C GLN A 99 -27.54 -2.63 -7.40
N LEU A 100 -26.46 -2.21 -8.04
CA LEU A 100 -26.25 -0.86 -8.56
C LEU A 100 -26.68 -0.77 -10.04
N ASP A 101 -27.98 -0.97 -10.31
CA ASP A 101 -28.50 -1.10 -11.69
C ASP A 101 -28.28 0.18 -12.52
N GLU A 102 -28.40 1.35 -11.89
CA GLU A 102 -28.21 2.65 -12.53
C GLU A 102 -26.72 3.01 -12.78
N TRP A 103 -25.79 2.21 -12.30
CA TRP A 103 -24.36 2.46 -12.53
C TRP A 103 -23.92 2.02 -13.92
N PRO A 104 -23.11 2.84 -14.65
CA PRO A 104 -22.54 2.46 -15.92
C PRO A 104 -21.71 1.17 -15.80
N ASN A 105 -21.87 0.24 -16.74
CA ASN A 105 -21.15 -1.04 -16.74
C ASN A 105 -19.62 -0.87 -16.66
N LYS A 106 -19.08 0.16 -17.33
CA LYS A 106 -17.64 0.48 -17.27
C LYS A 106 -17.18 0.72 -15.84
N VAL A 107 -17.96 1.45 -15.04
CA VAL A 107 -17.63 1.76 -13.64
C VAL A 107 -17.71 0.49 -12.79
N LYS A 108 -18.74 -0.35 -12.97
CA LYS A 108 -18.85 -1.65 -12.27
C LYS A 108 -17.65 -2.55 -12.55
N ILE A 109 -17.18 -2.62 -13.81
CA ILE A 109 -16.01 -3.40 -14.19
C ILE A 109 -14.74 -2.85 -13.54
N MET A 110 -14.57 -1.52 -13.53
CA MET A 110 -13.43 -0.88 -12.85
C MET A 110 -13.40 -1.23 -11.35
N GLN A 111 -14.54 -1.13 -10.66
CA GLN A 111 -14.64 -1.48 -9.23
C GLN A 111 -14.34 -2.96 -8.98
N LYS A 112 -14.91 -3.85 -9.79
CA LYS A 112 -14.64 -5.29 -9.71
C LYS A 112 -13.16 -5.61 -9.89
N ASN A 113 -12.50 -5.01 -10.88
CA ASN A 113 -11.09 -5.21 -11.16
C ASN A 113 -10.21 -4.64 -10.04
N TRP A 114 -10.61 -3.51 -9.46
CA TRP A 114 -9.91 -2.89 -8.33
C TRP A 114 -9.95 -3.76 -7.08
N ILE A 115 -11.10 -4.34 -6.74
CA ILE A 115 -11.24 -5.28 -5.63
C ILE A 115 -10.41 -6.54 -5.89
N GLY A 116 -10.38 -7.03 -7.13
CA GLY A 116 -9.44 -8.02 -7.60
C GLY A 116 -9.54 -9.38 -6.91
N LYS A 117 -10.77 -9.90 -6.69
CA LYS A 117 -10.94 -11.24 -6.09
C LYS A 117 -10.21 -12.29 -6.91
N SER A 118 -9.25 -12.96 -6.29
CA SER A 118 -8.48 -14.06 -6.88
C SER A 118 -8.64 -15.34 -6.08
N PHE A 119 -8.38 -16.47 -6.75
CA PHE A 119 -8.35 -17.80 -6.13
C PHE A 119 -6.94 -18.38 -6.33
N GLY A 120 -6.47 -19.09 -5.29
CA GLY A 120 -5.15 -19.69 -5.34
C GLY A 120 -4.95 -20.69 -4.23
N CYS A 121 -3.73 -21.21 -4.12
CA CYS A 121 -3.31 -22.16 -3.10
C CYS A 121 -2.20 -21.59 -2.25
N GLU A 122 -2.23 -21.90 -0.97
CA GLU A 122 -1.12 -21.67 -0.06
C GLU A 122 -0.24 -22.94 -0.04
N ILE A 123 1.06 -22.74 -0.22
CA ILE A 123 2.05 -23.84 -0.29
C ILE A 123 3.08 -23.59 0.79
N ASN A 124 3.36 -24.64 1.57
CA ASN A 124 4.38 -24.61 2.61
C ASN A 124 5.61 -25.39 2.14
N PHE A 125 6.73 -24.69 1.99
CA PHE A 125 8.02 -25.29 1.67
C PHE A 125 8.79 -25.55 2.96
N GLN A 126 9.15 -26.79 3.20
CA GLN A 126 9.99 -27.15 4.33
C GLN A 126 11.42 -26.67 4.10
N ILE A 127 12.05 -26.14 5.14
CA ILE A 127 13.45 -25.74 5.11
C ILE A 127 14.26 -26.82 5.81
N ASP A 128 15.21 -27.41 5.10
CA ASP A 128 16.19 -28.31 5.69
C ASP A 128 17.27 -27.51 6.41
N SER A 129 16.93 -27.00 7.58
CA SER A 129 17.89 -26.24 8.40
C SER A 129 17.59 -26.42 9.90
N SER A 130 18.67 -26.44 10.69
CA SER A 130 18.63 -26.40 12.16
C SER A 130 18.21 -25.04 12.74
N LYS A 131 17.69 -24.15 11.91
CA LYS A 131 17.33 -22.76 12.29
C LYS A 131 15.87 -22.68 12.68
N LYS A 132 15.51 -21.70 13.52
CA LYS A 132 14.19 -21.49 14.15
C LYS A 132 12.99 -21.37 13.19
N ILE A 133 13.20 -21.30 11.88
CA ILE A 133 12.15 -21.20 10.88
C ILE A 133 12.17 -22.48 10.06
N ASP A 134 11.14 -23.29 10.22
CA ASP A 134 11.05 -24.61 9.63
C ASP A 134 10.38 -24.64 8.25
N GLN A 135 9.68 -23.56 7.90
CA GLN A 135 8.94 -23.52 6.65
C GLN A 135 8.81 -22.10 6.08
N ILE A 136 8.70 -22.02 4.76
CA ILE A 136 8.35 -20.82 4.00
C ILE A 136 6.98 -21.03 3.39
N LYS A 137 6.06 -20.08 3.68
CA LYS A 137 4.69 -20.06 3.16
C LYS A 137 4.63 -19.16 1.94
N CYS A 138 4.14 -19.69 0.82
CA CYS A 138 3.90 -18.98 -0.41
C CYS A 138 2.46 -19.11 -0.86
N PHE A 139 1.89 -18.03 -1.40
CA PHE A 139 0.60 -18.06 -2.07
C PHE A 139 0.81 -17.98 -3.59
N THR A 140 0.08 -18.82 -4.35
CA THR A 140 0.10 -18.78 -5.82
C THR A 140 -1.31 -18.88 -6.39
N THR A 141 -1.57 -18.12 -7.43
CA THR A 141 -2.79 -18.24 -8.27
C THR A 141 -2.60 -19.28 -9.40
N ARG A 142 -1.41 -19.82 -9.55
CA ARG A 142 -1.04 -20.79 -10.58
C ARG A 142 -0.40 -22.03 -9.96
N PRO A 143 -1.17 -22.84 -9.19
CA PRO A 143 -0.64 -24.07 -8.58
C PRO A 143 -0.24 -25.12 -9.61
N ASP A 144 -0.77 -25.05 -10.81
CA ASP A 144 -0.45 -25.89 -11.97
C ASP A 144 1.03 -25.77 -12.39
N THR A 145 1.70 -24.65 -12.10
CA THR A 145 3.10 -24.40 -12.45
C THR A 145 4.11 -24.88 -11.39
N LEU A 146 3.63 -25.40 -10.26
CA LEU A 146 4.48 -25.80 -9.12
C LEU A 146 5.60 -26.77 -9.51
N PHE A 147 5.30 -27.75 -10.36
CA PHE A 147 6.28 -28.77 -10.77
C PHE A 147 7.38 -28.24 -11.71
N GLY A 148 7.22 -27.04 -12.26
CA GLY A 148 8.25 -26.36 -13.07
C GLY A 148 9.13 -25.41 -12.27
N MET A 149 8.92 -25.30 -10.96
CA MET A 149 9.67 -24.40 -10.10
C MET A 149 11.10 -24.90 -9.87
N SER A 150 12.08 -24.01 -9.97
CA SER A 150 13.51 -24.34 -9.78
C SER A 150 14.14 -23.62 -8.58
N PHE A 151 13.53 -22.56 -8.07
CA PHE A 151 14.02 -21.83 -6.90
C PHE A 151 12.87 -21.08 -6.20
N LEU A 152 13.11 -20.67 -4.96
CA LEU A 152 12.24 -19.84 -4.17
C LEU A 152 12.97 -18.54 -3.84
N ALA A 153 12.34 -17.40 -4.16
CA ALA A 153 12.88 -16.09 -3.86
C ALA A 153 12.17 -15.48 -2.63
N LEU A 154 12.94 -14.82 -1.79
CA LEU A 154 12.44 -14.12 -0.60
C LEU A 154 12.70 -12.63 -0.70
N SER A 155 11.80 -11.83 -0.13
CA SER A 155 12.03 -10.42 0.04
C SER A 155 13.22 -10.17 0.98
N VAL A 156 13.95 -9.10 0.75
CA VAL A 156 15.02 -8.63 1.65
C VAL A 156 14.51 -8.29 3.06
N ASP A 157 13.21 -8.04 3.20
CA ASP A 157 12.55 -7.77 4.47
C ASP A 157 11.98 -9.03 5.15
N HIS A 158 12.13 -10.21 4.53
CA HIS A 158 11.67 -11.47 5.13
C HIS A 158 12.46 -11.79 6.41
N PRO A 159 11.83 -12.36 7.45
CA PRO A 159 12.52 -12.68 8.71
C PRO A 159 13.79 -13.53 8.55
N LEU A 160 13.83 -14.42 7.55
CA LEU A 160 15.02 -15.23 7.24
C LEU A 160 16.22 -14.40 6.74
N SER A 161 15.97 -13.25 6.12
CA SER A 161 17.05 -12.37 5.62
C SER A 161 17.92 -11.79 6.74
N LYS A 162 17.39 -11.77 7.99
CA LYS A 162 18.17 -11.38 9.18
C LYS A 162 19.40 -12.26 9.42
N LEU A 163 19.40 -13.48 8.91
CA LEU A 163 20.55 -14.37 9.01
C LEU A 163 21.77 -13.87 8.23
N TYR A 164 21.56 -12.98 7.29
CA TYR A 164 22.59 -12.39 6.41
C TYR A 164 22.91 -10.91 6.77
N GLU A 165 22.41 -10.40 7.90
CA GLU A 165 22.67 -8.99 8.30
C GLU A 165 24.13 -8.67 8.57
N ASN A 166 24.99 -9.68 8.75
CA ASN A 166 26.45 -9.52 8.89
C ASN A 166 27.21 -9.67 7.57
N ASP A 167 26.54 -9.97 6.48
CA ASP A 167 27.14 -10.12 5.16
C ASP A 167 27.15 -8.76 4.45
N SER A 168 28.35 -8.32 4.05
CA SER A 168 28.56 -7.02 3.41
C SER A 168 27.91 -6.93 2.02
N GLU A 169 27.88 -8.03 1.26
CA GLU A 169 27.25 -8.10 -0.06
C GLU A 169 25.72 -8.05 0.08
N PHE A 170 25.18 -8.77 1.08
CA PHE A 170 23.76 -8.69 1.39
C PHE A 170 23.32 -7.29 1.81
N LEU A 171 24.09 -6.60 2.64
CA LEU A 171 23.80 -5.24 3.07
C LEU A 171 23.81 -4.26 1.88
N ARG A 172 24.74 -4.43 0.95
CA ARG A 172 24.79 -3.65 -0.29
C ARG A 172 23.55 -3.91 -1.15
N PHE A 173 23.21 -5.16 -1.36
CA PHE A 173 22.00 -5.58 -2.06
C PHE A 173 20.72 -5.02 -1.42
N LYS A 174 20.58 -5.13 -0.10
CA LYS A 174 19.46 -4.57 0.66
C LYS A 174 19.33 -3.06 0.47
N LYS A 175 20.45 -2.34 0.47
CA LYS A 175 20.48 -0.88 0.19
C LYS A 175 20.05 -0.57 -1.23
N GLU A 176 20.41 -1.38 -2.19
CA GLU A 176 19.99 -1.23 -3.59
C GLU A 176 18.48 -1.47 -3.73
N CYS A 177 17.96 -2.54 -3.14
CA CYS A 177 16.52 -2.82 -3.08
C CYS A 177 15.70 -1.69 -2.44
N SER A 178 16.26 -0.97 -1.46
CA SER A 178 15.56 0.15 -0.79
C SER A 178 15.31 1.36 -1.70
N ARG A 179 16.00 1.43 -2.83
CA ARG A 179 15.84 2.49 -3.85
C ARG A 179 14.77 2.16 -4.89
N THR A 180 14.32 0.91 -4.94
CA THR A 180 13.24 0.48 -5.84
C THR A 180 11.92 1.08 -5.36
N GLY A 181 11.15 1.66 -6.29
CA GLY A 181 9.82 2.22 -5.98
C GLY A 181 8.88 1.19 -5.36
N THR A 182 7.86 1.67 -4.66
CA THR A 182 6.88 0.83 -3.95
C THR A 182 5.63 0.53 -4.78
N THR A 183 5.48 1.15 -5.95
CA THR A 183 4.34 0.89 -6.84
C THR A 183 4.53 -0.41 -7.62
N GLU A 184 3.43 -1.09 -7.91
CA GLU A 184 3.44 -2.34 -8.68
C GLU A 184 4.08 -2.14 -10.07
N GLU A 185 3.82 -1.01 -10.70
CA GLU A 185 4.42 -0.62 -11.99
C GLU A 185 5.93 -0.40 -11.88
N SER A 186 6.39 0.30 -10.84
CA SER A 186 7.82 0.51 -10.59
C SER A 186 8.55 -0.80 -10.36
N ILE A 187 7.93 -1.73 -9.62
CA ILE A 187 8.49 -3.06 -9.34
C ILE A 187 8.52 -3.91 -10.62
N ALA A 188 7.49 -3.82 -11.46
CA ALA A 188 7.41 -4.58 -12.72
C ALA A 188 8.46 -4.13 -13.74
N ASN A 189 8.76 -2.82 -13.79
CA ASN A 189 9.72 -2.21 -14.73
C ASN A 189 11.16 -2.18 -14.21
N ALA A 190 11.37 -2.44 -12.91
CA ALA A 190 12.71 -2.45 -12.33
C ALA A 190 13.56 -3.63 -12.87
N GLU A 191 14.85 -3.39 -13.01
CA GLU A 191 15.80 -4.45 -13.28
C GLU A 191 15.76 -5.52 -12.18
N LYS A 192 15.68 -6.79 -12.58
CA LYS A 192 15.60 -7.90 -11.62
C LYS A 192 16.99 -8.19 -11.08
N ILE A 193 17.23 -7.73 -9.86
CA ILE A 193 18.44 -7.99 -9.09
C ILE A 193 18.19 -9.09 -8.07
N GLY A 194 19.24 -9.82 -7.67
CA GLY A 194 19.13 -10.89 -6.70
C GLY A 194 20.44 -11.14 -5.95
N PHE A 195 20.31 -11.60 -4.72
CA PHE A 195 21.39 -12.12 -3.88
C PHE A 195 21.19 -13.63 -3.73
N LYS A 196 22.26 -14.45 -3.87
CA LYS A 196 22.22 -15.90 -3.79
C LYS A 196 23.00 -16.42 -2.59
#